data_31230509aaf0795d91235ebce7de9662
#
_entry.id   31230509aaf0795d91235ebce7de9662
#
_cell.length_a   1.000
_cell.length_b   1.000
_cell.length_c   1.000
_cell.angle_alpha   90.00
_cell.angle_beta   90.00
_cell.angle_gamma   90.00
#
_symmetry.space_group_name_H-M   'P 1'
#
loop_
_entity.id
_entity.type
_entity.pdbx_description
1 polymer ?
#
loop_
_entity_poly.entity_id
_entity_poly.type
_entity_poly.pdbx_seq_one_letter_code
_entity_poly.pdbx_strand_id
1 'polypeptide(L)'
;PVMISTSGTQLMTDECIGYITKELFPLCTLVTPNIPEALRLAGVQSAGDMNTVGRQLVSAFRTSFLLKGGHAEGDVMRDVLYCTGGETHEYCSPRIATTNLHGTGCTMSSAVATLLAEGRPLPEAVRGAKAVMDSAIAKGRSLRIGKGNGPLWLF
;
A
#
# COMPACT_ATOMS: atom_id res chain seq x y z
N PRO A 1 -6.48 2.78 -0.71
CA PRO A 1 -7.56 3.61 -0.21
C PRO A 1 -7.19 4.16 1.17
N VAL A 2 -7.60 5.37 1.50
CA VAL A 2 -7.35 5.98 2.82
C VAL A 2 -8.61 5.79 3.66
N MET A 3 -8.77 4.62 4.26
CA MET A 3 -9.99 4.25 5.01
C MET A 3 -9.83 4.48 6.51
N ILE A 4 -8.60 4.34 7.02
CA ILE A 4 -8.27 4.47 8.44
C ILE A 4 -7.01 5.33 8.55
N SER A 5 -7.03 6.34 9.44
CA SER A 5 -5.83 7.16 9.70
C SER A 5 -4.76 6.36 10.42
N THR A 6 -3.53 6.87 10.44
CA THR A 6 -2.41 6.29 11.21
C THR A 6 -2.70 6.23 12.72
N SER A 7 -3.62 7.08 13.22
CA SER A 7 -4.09 7.09 14.60
C SER A 7 -5.28 6.14 14.87
N GLY A 8 -5.72 5.36 13.87
CA GLY A 8 -6.84 4.42 13.99
C GLY A 8 -8.23 5.03 13.79
N THR A 9 -8.32 6.32 13.45
CA THR A 9 -9.62 6.96 13.20
C THR A 9 -10.16 6.54 11.84
N GLN A 10 -11.42 6.13 11.79
CA GLN A 10 -12.12 5.86 10.55
C GLN A 10 -12.31 7.16 9.74
N LEU A 11 -11.85 7.17 8.50
CA LEU A 11 -11.90 8.32 7.59
C LEU A 11 -13.01 8.20 6.54
N MET A 12 -13.53 7.00 6.31
CA MET A 12 -14.61 6.73 5.36
C MET A 12 -15.74 5.97 6.03
N THR A 13 -17.00 6.34 5.73
CA THR A 13 -18.17 5.57 6.12
C THR A 13 -18.25 4.26 5.32
N ASP A 14 -19.00 3.28 5.82
CA ASP A 14 -19.22 2.02 5.09
C ASP A 14 -19.93 2.24 3.75
N GLU A 15 -20.83 3.22 3.69
CA GLU A 15 -21.49 3.63 2.45
C GLU A 15 -20.47 4.15 1.42
N CYS A 16 -19.53 5.01 1.85
CA CYS A 16 -18.47 5.53 0.98
C CYS A 16 -17.56 4.39 0.48
N ILE A 17 -17.21 3.44 1.33
CA ILE A 17 -16.45 2.25 0.95
C ILE A 17 -17.23 1.42 -0.08
N GLY A 18 -18.55 1.25 0.10
CA GLY A 18 -19.40 0.58 -0.85
C GLY A 18 -19.39 1.23 -2.24
N TYR A 19 -19.46 2.56 -2.30
CA TYR A 19 -19.37 3.29 -3.57
C TYR A 19 -17.99 3.15 -4.22
N ILE A 20 -16.92 3.33 -3.47
CA ILE A 20 -15.56 3.21 -4.00
C ILE A 20 -15.29 1.81 -4.55
N THR A 21 -15.69 0.78 -3.84
CA THR A 21 -15.47 -0.61 -4.27
C THR A 21 -16.28 -0.97 -5.51
N LYS A 22 -17.50 -0.46 -5.61
CA LYS A 22 -18.41 -0.76 -6.72
C LYS A 22 -18.12 0.07 -7.98
N GLU A 23 -17.88 1.38 -7.81
CA GLU A 23 -17.83 2.30 -8.94
C GLU A 23 -16.39 2.69 -9.34
N LEU A 24 -15.47 2.80 -8.37
CA LEU A 24 -14.12 3.28 -8.63
C LEU A 24 -13.11 2.15 -8.84
N PHE A 25 -13.12 1.10 -8.03
CA PHE A 25 -12.13 0.02 -8.13
C PHE A 25 -12.07 -0.64 -9.50
N PRO A 26 -13.20 -0.90 -10.19
CA PRO A 26 -13.16 -1.46 -11.55
C PRO A 26 -12.47 -0.57 -12.60
N LEU A 27 -12.32 0.72 -12.30
CA LEU A 27 -11.64 1.69 -13.18
C LEU A 27 -10.15 1.86 -12.82
N CYS A 28 -9.70 1.31 -11.71
CA CYS A 28 -8.33 1.44 -11.25
C CYS A 28 -7.42 0.38 -11.89
N THR A 29 -6.21 0.77 -12.26
CA THR A 29 -5.14 -0.18 -12.62
C THR A 29 -4.60 -0.90 -11.39
N LEU A 30 -4.57 -0.21 -10.25
CA LEU A 30 -4.01 -0.71 -9.00
C LEU A 30 -4.72 -0.08 -7.80
N VAL A 31 -4.98 -0.89 -6.77
CA VAL A 31 -5.39 -0.44 -5.43
C VAL A 31 -4.31 -0.83 -4.43
N THR A 32 -3.95 0.08 -3.52
CA THR A 32 -2.78 -0.08 -2.62
C THR A 32 -3.17 -0.07 -1.14
N PRO A 33 -3.96 -1.03 -0.63
CA PRO A 33 -4.34 -1.07 0.77
C PRO A 33 -3.17 -1.48 1.68
N ASN A 34 -3.18 -0.99 2.92
CA ASN A 34 -2.44 -1.61 4.00
C ASN A 34 -3.18 -2.87 4.50
N ILE A 35 -2.56 -3.65 5.41
CA ILE A 35 -3.17 -4.91 5.88
C ILE A 35 -4.55 -4.71 6.54
N PRO A 36 -4.75 -3.76 7.48
CA PRO A 36 -6.07 -3.49 8.04
C PRO A 36 -7.12 -3.14 6.99
N GLU A 37 -6.77 -2.33 6.00
CA GLU A 37 -7.66 -1.97 4.89
C GLU A 37 -7.99 -3.18 4.02
N ALA A 38 -6.99 -4.02 3.70
CA ALA A 38 -7.18 -5.24 2.92
C ALA A 38 -8.12 -6.22 3.61
N LEU A 39 -7.96 -6.44 4.91
CA LEU A 39 -8.83 -7.30 5.70
C LEU A 39 -10.27 -6.78 5.70
N ARG A 40 -10.45 -5.48 5.89
CA ARG A 40 -11.78 -4.85 5.85
C ARG A 40 -12.44 -5.00 4.48
N LEU A 41 -11.69 -4.78 3.39
CA LEU A 41 -12.19 -4.95 2.02
C LEU A 41 -12.56 -6.41 1.71
N ALA A 42 -11.83 -7.36 2.28
CA ALA A 42 -12.10 -8.79 2.13
C ALA A 42 -13.22 -9.30 3.07
N GLY A 43 -13.68 -8.49 4.03
CA GLY A 43 -14.69 -8.88 5.02
C GLY A 43 -14.18 -9.89 6.05
N VAL A 44 -12.88 -9.94 6.34
CA VAL A 44 -12.25 -10.86 7.29
C VAL A 44 -11.68 -10.11 8.49
N GLN A 45 -11.73 -10.74 9.68
CA GLN A 45 -11.32 -10.08 10.93
C GLN A 45 -9.85 -10.34 11.30
N SER A 46 -9.23 -11.35 10.75
CA SER A 46 -7.84 -11.70 11.06
C SER A 46 -7.07 -12.04 9.80
N ALA A 47 -5.78 -11.71 9.82
CA ALA A 47 -4.84 -12.11 8.79
C ALA A 47 -4.51 -13.60 8.97
N GLY A 48 -5.30 -14.47 8.35
CA GLY A 48 -4.87 -15.82 8.09
C GLY A 48 -3.78 -15.86 7.02
N ASP A 49 -4.03 -16.55 5.92
CA ASP A 49 -3.13 -16.49 4.76
C ASP A 49 -3.39 -15.22 3.93
N MET A 50 -2.46 -14.26 3.96
CA MET A 50 -2.54 -13.01 3.19
C MET A 50 -2.53 -13.24 1.67
N ASN A 51 -2.01 -14.39 1.19
CA ASN A 51 -2.10 -14.74 -0.22
C ASN A 51 -3.56 -15.02 -0.62
N THR A 52 -4.30 -15.70 0.24
CA THR A 52 -5.73 -15.91 0.03
C THR A 52 -6.49 -14.59 0.00
N VAL A 53 -6.21 -13.68 0.94
CA VAL A 53 -6.83 -12.34 0.98
C VAL A 53 -6.51 -11.56 -0.30
N GLY A 54 -5.25 -11.51 -0.74
CA GLY A 54 -4.86 -10.80 -1.95
C GLY A 54 -5.57 -11.31 -3.21
N ARG A 55 -5.62 -12.62 -3.39
CA ARG A 55 -6.33 -13.26 -4.53
C ARG A 55 -7.84 -13.03 -4.47
N GLN A 56 -8.43 -13.09 -3.29
CA GLN A 56 -9.85 -12.80 -3.08
C GLN A 56 -10.20 -11.37 -3.49
N LEU A 57 -9.36 -10.38 -3.12
CA LEU A 57 -9.56 -8.98 -3.49
C LEU A 57 -9.51 -8.79 -5.02
N VAL A 58 -8.50 -9.36 -5.70
CA VAL A 58 -8.40 -9.32 -7.16
C VAL A 58 -9.62 -9.92 -7.82
N SER A 59 -10.07 -11.09 -7.36
CA SER A 59 -11.26 -11.77 -7.91
C SER A 59 -12.54 -10.97 -7.70
N ALA A 60 -12.71 -10.39 -6.49
CA ALA A 60 -13.93 -9.65 -6.13
C ALA A 60 -14.05 -8.32 -6.88
N PHE A 61 -12.94 -7.59 -7.03
CA PHE A 61 -12.96 -6.23 -7.56
C PHE A 61 -12.41 -6.09 -8.99
N ARG A 62 -11.88 -7.17 -9.58
CA ARG A 62 -11.34 -7.22 -10.94
C ARG A 62 -10.28 -6.17 -11.24
N THR A 63 -9.49 -5.80 -10.23
CA THR A 63 -8.34 -4.90 -10.33
C THR A 63 -7.15 -5.48 -9.60
N SER A 64 -5.94 -5.00 -9.89
CA SER A 64 -4.74 -5.45 -9.20
C SER A 64 -4.63 -4.82 -7.81
N PHE A 65 -4.03 -5.55 -6.86
CA PHE A 65 -3.87 -5.10 -5.48
C PHE A 65 -2.42 -5.19 -5.03
N LEU A 66 -1.89 -4.09 -4.47
CA LEU A 66 -0.62 -4.08 -3.74
C LEU A 66 -0.91 -4.05 -2.23
N LEU A 67 -0.77 -5.18 -1.56
CA LEU A 67 -0.91 -5.27 -0.11
C LEU A 67 0.40 -4.82 0.54
N LYS A 68 0.33 -3.70 1.30
CA LYS A 68 1.50 -3.06 1.91
C LYS A 68 1.69 -3.51 3.35
N GLY A 69 2.95 -3.77 3.73
CA GLY A 69 3.31 -4.07 5.11
C GLY A 69 2.91 -5.46 5.56
N GLY A 70 2.80 -6.42 4.63
CA GLY A 70 2.64 -7.82 4.96
C GLY A 70 3.74 -8.25 5.94
N HIS A 71 3.36 -9.00 6.99
CA HIS A 71 4.28 -9.46 8.01
C HIS A 71 5.34 -10.35 7.37
N ALA A 72 6.52 -9.78 7.17
CA ALA A 72 7.72 -10.58 7.20
C ALA A 72 8.14 -10.68 8.67
N GLU A 73 8.44 -11.87 9.12
CA GLU A 73 9.03 -12.08 10.45
C GLU A 73 10.34 -11.29 10.53
N GLY A 74 10.55 -10.57 11.63
CA GLY A 74 11.79 -9.83 11.88
C GLY A 74 11.86 -8.45 11.23
N ASP A 75 13.07 -8.07 10.79
CA ASP A 75 13.41 -6.71 10.32
C ASP A 75 13.16 -6.48 8.82
N VAL A 76 12.28 -7.27 8.20
CA VAL A 76 11.95 -7.16 6.78
C VAL A 76 10.52 -6.67 6.60
N MET A 77 10.34 -5.67 5.76
CA MET A 77 9.03 -5.23 5.27
C MET A 77 8.74 -5.95 3.95
N ARG A 78 7.52 -6.48 3.82
CA ARG A 78 7.10 -7.21 2.64
C ARG A 78 5.82 -6.60 2.07
N ASP A 79 5.88 -6.17 0.83
CA ASP A 79 4.71 -5.76 0.05
C ASP A 79 4.47 -6.79 -1.05
N VAL A 80 3.21 -7.13 -1.33
CA VAL A 80 2.87 -8.16 -2.32
C VAL A 80 1.87 -7.61 -3.32
N LEU A 81 2.24 -7.63 -4.58
CA LEU A 81 1.37 -7.27 -5.70
C LEU A 81 0.68 -8.53 -6.24
N TYR A 82 -0.64 -8.48 -6.31
CA TYR A 82 -1.50 -9.48 -6.95
C TYR A 82 -2.09 -8.86 -8.21
N CYS A 83 -1.74 -9.41 -9.38
CA CYS A 83 -2.18 -8.91 -10.67
C CYS A 83 -3.48 -9.59 -11.11
N THR A 84 -4.28 -8.87 -11.92
CA THR A 84 -5.50 -9.43 -12.55
C THR A 84 -5.20 -10.60 -13.50
N GLY A 85 -3.98 -10.68 -14.05
CA GLY A 85 -3.49 -11.80 -14.85
C GLY A 85 -3.15 -13.07 -14.05
N GLY A 86 -3.21 -13.01 -12.71
CA GLY A 86 -2.91 -14.14 -11.83
C GLY A 86 -1.48 -14.16 -11.29
N GLU A 87 -0.57 -13.34 -11.84
CA GLU A 87 0.81 -13.22 -11.36
C GLU A 87 0.85 -12.57 -9.98
N THR A 88 1.87 -12.94 -9.21
CA THR A 88 2.15 -12.37 -7.90
C THR A 88 3.61 -11.96 -7.82
N HIS A 89 3.88 -10.74 -7.34
CA HIS A 89 5.23 -10.22 -7.18
C HIS A 89 5.44 -9.75 -5.74
N GLU A 90 6.57 -10.13 -5.15
CA GLU A 90 6.96 -9.73 -3.80
C GLU A 90 8.07 -8.67 -3.86
N TYR A 91 7.95 -7.69 -2.96
CA TYR A 91 8.93 -6.62 -2.79
C TYR A 91 9.32 -6.54 -1.33
N CYS A 92 10.57 -6.89 -1.05
CA CYS A 92 11.12 -6.88 0.31
C CYS A 92 12.10 -5.72 0.49
N SER A 93 12.08 -5.10 1.66
CA SER A 93 13.06 -4.11 2.08
C SER A 93 13.34 -4.22 3.58
N PRO A 94 14.52 -3.80 4.06
CA PRO A 94 14.78 -3.73 5.48
C PRO A 94 13.80 -2.78 6.18
N ARG A 95 13.35 -3.16 7.37
CA ARG A 95 12.55 -2.27 8.22
C ARG A 95 13.44 -1.16 8.76
N ILE A 96 13.09 0.08 8.48
CA ILE A 96 13.78 1.24 9.01
C ILE A 96 13.04 1.69 10.27
N ALA A 97 13.73 1.66 11.41
CA ALA A 97 13.18 2.12 12.69
C ALA A 97 13.06 3.64 12.66
N THR A 98 11.85 4.15 12.49
CA THR A 98 11.53 5.58 12.50
C THR A 98 10.04 5.80 12.74
N THR A 99 9.68 6.96 13.29
CA THR A 99 8.30 7.46 13.36
C THR A 99 7.95 8.39 12.20
N ASN A 100 8.92 8.72 11.33
CA ASN A 100 8.75 9.64 10.21
C ASN A 100 8.16 8.91 8.99
N LEU A 101 6.92 8.46 9.13
CA LEU A 101 6.20 7.68 8.12
C LEU A 101 4.99 8.43 7.54
N HIS A 102 4.81 9.70 7.92
CA HIS A 102 3.70 10.50 7.38
C HIS A 102 3.89 10.74 5.88
N GLY A 103 2.86 10.41 5.10
CA GLY A 103 2.88 10.57 3.65
C GLY A 103 3.35 9.33 2.86
N THR A 104 3.73 8.23 3.51
CA THR A 104 4.18 7.00 2.82
C THR A 104 3.15 6.48 1.82
N GLY A 105 1.87 6.44 2.21
CA GLY A 105 0.79 5.97 1.33
C GLY A 105 0.65 6.83 0.07
N CYS A 106 0.59 8.16 0.26
CA CYS A 106 0.46 9.11 -0.85
C CYS A 106 1.67 9.08 -1.77
N THR A 107 2.88 9.05 -1.20
CA THR A 107 4.12 8.99 -1.99
C THR A 107 4.19 7.71 -2.82
N MET A 108 3.86 6.56 -2.22
CA MET A 108 3.85 5.27 -2.93
C MET A 108 2.89 5.30 -4.11
N SER A 109 1.63 5.73 -3.89
CA SER A 109 0.63 5.76 -4.96
C SER A 109 0.97 6.76 -6.07
N SER A 110 1.50 7.93 -5.72
CA SER A 110 1.94 8.93 -6.70
C SER A 110 3.14 8.45 -7.52
N ALA A 111 4.13 7.83 -6.88
CA ALA A 111 5.29 7.28 -7.58
C ALA A 111 4.89 6.15 -8.55
N VAL A 112 3.99 5.24 -8.13
CA VAL A 112 3.47 4.20 -9.04
C VAL A 112 2.74 4.84 -10.21
N ALA A 113 1.86 5.82 -9.96
CA ALA A 113 1.10 6.49 -11.02
C ALA A 113 2.02 7.20 -12.03
N THR A 114 3.08 7.86 -11.56
CA THR A 114 4.08 8.50 -12.42
C THR A 114 4.79 7.47 -13.32
N LEU A 115 5.26 6.37 -12.73
CA LEU A 115 5.97 5.32 -13.48
C LEU A 115 5.06 4.58 -14.48
N LEU A 116 3.79 4.41 -14.16
CA LEU A 116 2.79 3.89 -15.11
C LEU A 116 2.56 4.88 -16.25
N ALA A 117 2.49 6.19 -15.96
CA ALA A 117 2.34 7.22 -17.00
C ALA A 117 3.57 7.31 -17.92
N GLU A 118 4.76 6.92 -17.45
CA GLU A 118 5.97 6.75 -18.27
C GLU A 118 5.94 5.47 -19.13
N GLY A 119 4.87 4.67 -19.06
CA GLY A 119 4.71 3.44 -19.83
C GLY A 119 5.38 2.21 -19.22
N ARG A 120 5.81 2.23 -17.97
CA ARG A 120 6.40 1.06 -17.30
C ARG A 120 5.34 0.00 -17.00
N PRO A 121 5.64 -1.29 -17.17
CA PRO A 121 4.77 -2.36 -16.70
C PRO A 121 4.50 -2.26 -15.19
N LEU A 122 3.29 -2.65 -14.76
CA LEU A 122 2.86 -2.51 -13.36
C LEU A 122 3.86 -3.09 -12.33
N PRO A 123 4.45 -4.30 -12.50
CA PRO A 123 5.43 -4.80 -11.54
C PRO A 123 6.71 -3.95 -11.44
N GLU A 124 7.13 -3.34 -12.55
CA GLU A 124 8.31 -2.46 -12.59
C GLU A 124 7.98 -1.09 -11.97
N ALA A 125 6.79 -0.56 -12.22
CA ALA A 125 6.32 0.67 -11.61
C ALA A 125 6.26 0.54 -10.08
N VAL A 126 5.74 -0.57 -9.56
CA VAL A 126 5.73 -0.85 -8.11
C VAL A 126 7.15 -0.98 -7.56
N ARG A 127 8.05 -1.69 -8.26
CA ARG A 127 9.46 -1.81 -7.84
C ARG A 127 10.14 -0.46 -7.77
N GLY A 128 9.97 0.39 -8.78
CA GLY A 128 10.55 1.74 -8.81
C GLY A 128 10.01 2.62 -7.70
N ALA A 129 8.69 2.61 -7.48
CA ALA A 129 8.05 3.35 -6.40
C ALA A 129 8.55 2.89 -5.02
N LYS A 130 8.75 1.58 -4.82
CA LYS A 130 9.31 1.03 -3.59
C LYS A 130 10.73 1.55 -3.34
N ALA A 131 11.59 1.59 -4.34
CA ALA A 131 12.95 2.12 -4.21
C ALA A 131 12.94 3.61 -3.81
N VAL A 132 12.04 4.42 -4.38
CA VAL A 132 11.84 5.82 -3.98
C VAL A 132 11.42 5.91 -2.51
N MET A 133 10.49 5.07 -2.09
CA MET A 133 9.99 5.03 -0.70
C MET A 133 11.09 4.66 0.29
N ASP A 134 11.83 3.59 0.03
CA ASP A 134 12.89 3.10 0.91
C ASP A 134 13.98 4.18 1.08
N SER A 135 14.35 4.87 -0.02
CA SER A 135 15.27 6.02 0.03
C SER A 135 14.72 7.17 0.86
N ALA A 136 13.45 7.54 0.64
CA ALA A 136 12.83 8.66 1.35
C ALA A 136 12.68 8.40 2.86
N ILE A 137 12.35 7.16 3.26
CA ILE A 137 12.29 6.75 4.67
C ILE A 137 13.70 6.78 5.28
N ALA A 138 14.71 6.23 4.60
CA ALA A 138 16.09 6.20 5.08
C ALA A 138 16.65 7.61 5.30
N LYS A 139 16.46 8.51 4.34
CA LYS A 139 16.89 9.91 4.45
C LYS A 139 16.14 10.67 5.55
N GLY A 140 14.83 10.42 5.68
CA GLY A 140 13.97 11.08 6.66
C GLY A 140 14.08 10.56 8.08
N ARG A 141 14.74 9.42 8.32
CA ARG A 141 14.68 8.67 9.60
C ARG A 141 15.05 9.46 10.85
N SER A 142 15.96 10.41 10.72
CA SER A 142 16.49 11.22 11.83
C SER A 142 15.91 12.64 11.89
N LEU A 143 15.02 13.01 10.97
CA LEU A 143 14.40 14.33 10.97
C LEU A 143 13.53 14.51 12.22
N ARG A 144 13.54 15.73 12.75
CA ARG A 144 12.69 16.15 13.86
C ARG A 144 11.92 17.39 13.44
N ILE A 145 10.72 17.17 12.89
CA ILE A 145 9.83 18.23 12.40
C ILE A 145 8.50 18.09 13.14
N GLY A 146 8.17 19.09 13.94
CA GLY A 146 6.96 19.08 14.76
C GLY A 146 7.02 18.15 15.97
N LYS A 147 5.85 17.82 16.53
CA LYS A 147 5.69 17.01 17.77
C LYS A 147 5.03 15.64 17.51
N GLY A 148 4.62 15.35 16.29
CA GLY A 148 3.96 14.10 15.90
C GLY A 148 4.86 13.21 15.03
N ASN A 149 4.23 12.30 14.29
CA ASN A 149 4.89 11.50 13.27
C ASN A 149 5.43 12.41 12.17
N GLY A 150 6.74 12.42 11.99
CA GLY A 150 7.40 13.26 11.00
C GLY A 150 7.19 12.79 9.56
N PRO A 151 7.51 13.66 8.60
CA PRO A 151 7.37 13.37 7.17
C PRO A 151 8.52 12.52 6.64
N LEU A 152 8.31 11.95 5.45
CA LEU A 152 9.36 11.46 4.59
C LEU A 152 10.26 12.59 4.09
N TRP A 153 11.46 12.23 3.59
CA TRP A 153 12.35 13.16 2.91
C TRP A 153 12.60 12.70 1.47
N LEU A 154 11.99 13.39 0.52
CA LEU A 154 12.01 13.03 -0.90
C LEU A 154 13.19 13.64 -1.69
N PHE A 155 13.92 14.58 -1.11
CA PHE A 155 14.98 15.36 -1.76
C PHE A 155 16.39 14.98 -1.32
#